data_2675e438d1c2a2f34864ff8cdc97687a
#
_entry.id   2675e438d1c2a2f34864ff8cdc97687a
#
_cell.length_a   1.000
_cell.length_b   1.000
_cell.length_c   1.000
_cell.angle_alpha   90.00
_cell.angle_beta   90.00
_cell.angle_gamma   90.00
#
_symmetry.space_group_name_H-M   'P 1'
#
loop_
_entity.id
_entity.type
_entity.pdbx_description
1 polymer ?
#
loop_
_entity_poly.entity_id
_entity_poly.type
_entity_poly.pdbx_seq_one_letter_code
_entity_poly.pdbx_strand_id
1 'polypeptide(L)'
;MRKPLCLPLFLLLAAVVRIALWAGEPLCDLAVIDQRAGEIAAALKRCDTPLIPPITERGSWEALLVSEEGKQLIKDAEKYLDAPILPCPEDVYKEVFVNGNRSGAERLLDARNRRLYTLAFAELMEANGRFLPALEETIRDLCAYPSWTYPAHDTEGGKIYDGAYVSADLIATELGGDLAVLQQALLPVLSEETSALLASEIRHRVLEPYETAVRQGIYGGMWWVNNLGNWNAVCHCGTVIAALALAEDTDKKAWFLACAEYFTTNYFLRGFTPDGYCSEGVNYWNYGFGRFTCLAEIAYRQTGGQVNLYRADRIRETAMFGARSMLKPGFPPTIGDCTLTARPDRRMLGLLSIRLGLGLAQDETRFRARPVDFGIDFGIEAPLIVYYFQSGDLHSVVDSVAKDANDPLRGDFADAGVLICRAPEDASGQSDPCQLCAFFKGGNNNEFHNDLGVYGILFGENYLVVDPGGEIYSGRTFSEHRYDGELLNSYGHSVPRVNDTLQITGP
;
A
#
# COMPACT_ATOMS: atom_id res chain seq x y z
N MET A 1 -35.54 -23.21 -56.81
CA MET A 1 -34.27 -22.48 -56.82
C MET A 1 -33.74 -22.37 -55.39
N ARG A 2 -32.74 -23.11 -55.11
CA ARG A 2 -32.09 -23.17 -53.75
C ARG A 2 -31.11 -22.00 -53.63
N LYS A 3 -31.23 -21.19 -52.58
CA LYS A 3 -30.20 -20.20 -52.21
C LYS A 3 -29.16 -20.92 -51.32
N PRO A 4 -27.89 -20.65 -51.48
CA PRO A 4 -26.84 -21.30 -50.68
C PRO A 4 -26.72 -20.70 -49.28
N LEU A 5 -26.60 -21.60 -48.28
CA LEU A 5 -26.14 -21.31 -46.93
C LEU A 5 -24.61 -21.00 -46.98
N CYS A 6 -24.23 -19.75 -46.81
CA CYS A 6 -22.86 -19.36 -46.60
C CYS A 6 -22.77 -18.27 -45.49
N LEU A 7 -23.21 -18.60 -44.26
CA LEU A 7 -23.16 -17.64 -43.16
C LEU A 7 -22.70 -18.17 -41.78
N PRO A 8 -22.02 -19.31 -41.63
CA PRO A 8 -21.36 -19.53 -40.33
C PRO A 8 -19.83 -19.49 -40.35
N LEU A 9 -19.19 -19.53 -41.53
CA LEU A 9 -17.70 -19.57 -41.57
C LEU A 9 -17.02 -18.24 -41.30
N PHE A 10 -17.66 -17.11 -41.63
CA PHE A 10 -17.13 -15.78 -41.38
C PHE A 10 -17.19 -15.36 -39.92
N LEU A 11 -18.17 -15.82 -39.17
CA LEU A 11 -18.30 -15.53 -37.73
C LEU A 11 -17.31 -16.35 -36.90
N LEU A 12 -16.98 -17.58 -37.32
CA LEU A 12 -15.95 -18.38 -36.66
C LEU A 12 -14.53 -17.82 -36.94
N LEU A 13 -14.24 -17.37 -38.17
CA LEU A 13 -12.96 -16.72 -38.45
C LEU A 13 -12.81 -15.38 -37.72
N ALA A 14 -13.87 -14.59 -37.59
CA ALA A 14 -13.83 -13.34 -36.82
C ALA A 14 -13.66 -13.55 -35.31
N ALA A 15 -14.21 -14.65 -34.76
CA ALA A 15 -13.98 -15.03 -33.36
C ALA A 15 -12.55 -15.56 -33.12
N VAL A 16 -12.03 -16.38 -34.04
CA VAL A 16 -10.65 -16.91 -33.95
C VAL A 16 -9.62 -15.80 -34.19
N VAL A 17 -9.89 -14.86 -35.10
CA VAL A 17 -9.02 -13.69 -35.34
C VAL A 17 -9.09 -12.70 -34.16
N ARG A 18 -10.23 -12.54 -33.47
CA ARG A 18 -10.30 -11.75 -32.23
C ARG A 18 -9.55 -12.41 -31.06
N ILE A 19 -9.57 -13.74 -30.97
CA ILE A 19 -8.80 -14.48 -29.95
C ILE A 19 -7.29 -14.43 -30.27
N ALA A 20 -6.89 -14.44 -31.55
CA ALA A 20 -5.48 -14.32 -31.96
C ALA A 20 -4.94 -12.87 -31.89
N LEU A 21 -5.81 -11.85 -31.88
CA LEU A 21 -5.41 -10.43 -31.69
C LEU A 21 -5.35 -9.99 -30.24
N TRP A 22 -5.68 -10.90 -29.30
CA TRP A 22 -5.52 -10.70 -27.84
C TRP A 22 -4.39 -11.54 -27.24
N ALA A 23 -3.57 -12.21 -28.05
CA ALA A 23 -2.25 -12.62 -27.65
C ALA A 23 -1.33 -11.39 -27.76
N GLY A 24 -1.56 -10.37 -26.92
CA GLY A 24 -0.59 -9.32 -26.66
C GLY A 24 0.73 -9.96 -26.23
N GLU A 25 1.83 -9.24 -26.42
CA GLU A 25 3.10 -9.65 -25.85
C GLU A 25 2.92 -10.01 -24.37
N PRO A 26 3.55 -11.08 -23.89
CA PRO A 26 3.44 -11.45 -22.49
C PRO A 26 3.86 -10.24 -21.65
N LEU A 27 3.02 -9.86 -20.68
CA LEU A 27 3.23 -8.66 -19.85
C LEU A 27 4.47 -8.77 -18.95
N CYS A 28 5.10 -9.94 -18.89
CA CYS A 28 6.37 -10.19 -18.23
C CYS A 28 7.15 -11.30 -18.96
N ASP A 29 8.45 -11.31 -18.78
CA ASP A 29 9.29 -12.42 -19.20
C ASP A 29 9.33 -13.47 -18.08
N LEU A 30 8.47 -14.49 -18.20
CA LEU A 30 8.41 -15.58 -17.23
C LEU A 30 9.74 -16.33 -17.10
N ALA A 31 10.55 -16.43 -18.18
CA ALA A 31 11.83 -17.10 -18.09
C ALA A 31 12.82 -16.33 -17.19
N VAL A 32 12.79 -14.99 -17.23
CA VAL A 32 13.57 -14.14 -16.33
C VAL A 32 13.12 -14.32 -14.87
N ILE A 33 11.81 -14.35 -14.65
CA ILE A 33 11.25 -14.57 -13.31
C ILE A 33 11.62 -15.96 -12.78
N ASP A 34 11.45 -17.01 -13.57
CA ASP A 34 11.75 -18.39 -13.17
C ASP A 34 13.26 -18.61 -12.90
N GLN A 35 14.13 -18.02 -13.71
CA GLN A 35 15.58 -18.02 -13.46
C GLN A 35 15.88 -17.33 -12.12
N ARG A 36 15.33 -16.13 -11.91
CA ARG A 36 15.54 -15.36 -10.68
C ARG A 36 15.00 -16.08 -9.45
N ALA A 37 13.86 -16.75 -9.57
CA ALA A 37 13.30 -17.58 -8.51
C ALA A 37 14.25 -18.70 -8.09
N GLY A 38 14.95 -19.35 -9.01
CA GLY A 38 15.97 -20.35 -8.69
C GLY A 38 17.11 -19.79 -7.82
N GLU A 39 17.57 -18.57 -8.09
CA GLU A 39 18.60 -17.89 -7.29
C GLU A 39 18.07 -17.54 -5.87
N ILE A 40 16.85 -17.04 -5.80
CA ILE A 40 16.18 -16.67 -4.54
C ILE A 40 15.92 -17.89 -3.68
N ALA A 41 15.49 -19.01 -4.26
CA ALA A 41 15.24 -20.26 -3.52
C ALA A 41 16.48 -20.75 -2.77
N ALA A 42 17.65 -20.63 -3.38
CA ALA A 42 18.92 -20.97 -2.73
C ALA A 42 19.23 -20.04 -1.54
N ALA A 43 18.79 -18.79 -1.58
CA ALA A 43 18.94 -17.84 -0.48
C ALA A 43 17.95 -18.12 0.65
N LEU A 44 16.68 -18.32 0.34
CA LEU A 44 15.62 -18.64 1.31
C LEU A 44 15.92 -19.90 2.12
N LYS A 45 16.52 -20.94 1.51
CA LYS A 45 16.93 -22.17 2.19
C LYS A 45 17.97 -21.94 3.31
N ARG A 46 18.66 -20.80 3.31
CA ARG A 46 19.65 -20.42 4.31
C ARG A 46 19.12 -19.53 5.42
N CYS A 47 17.93 -18.97 5.22
CA CYS A 47 17.26 -18.06 6.15
C CYS A 47 15.93 -18.68 6.58
N ASP A 48 15.85 -19.16 7.81
CA ASP A 48 14.61 -19.68 8.41
C ASP A 48 14.20 -18.75 9.56
N THR A 49 13.93 -17.49 9.21
CA THR A 49 13.52 -16.49 10.20
C THR A 49 12.03 -16.20 9.99
N PRO A 50 11.20 -16.30 11.04
CA PRO A 50 9.78 -15.93 10.93
C PRO A 50 9.63 -14.46 10.61
N LEU A 51 8.52 -14.08 9.95
CA LEU A 51 8.24 -12.69 9.58
C LEU A 51 8.02 -11.82 10.82
N ILE A 52 7.35 -12.35 11.84
CA ILE A 52 7.24 -11.76 13.19
C ILE A 52 7.53 -12.85 14.24
N PRO A 53 7.83 -12.48 15.49
CA PRO A 53 8.04 -13.44 16.55
C PRO A 53 6.81 -14.34 16.75
N PRO A 54 6.99 -15.66 16.88
CA PRO A 54 5.89 -16.53 17.28
C PRO A 54 5.43 -16.18 18.71
N ILE A 55 4.20 -16.54 19.06
CA ILE A 55 3.62 -16.27 20.38
C ILE A 55 4.48 -16.86 21.52
N THR A 56 5.25 -17.89 21.25
CA THR A 56 6.16 -18.53 22.20
C THR A 56 7.42 -17.71 22.51
N GLU A 57 7.76 -16.74 21.68
CA GLU A 57 8.87 -15.82 21.90
C GLU A 57 8.41 -14.63 22.75
N ARG A 58 8.31 -14.85 24.05
CA ARG A 58 7.65 -13.93 24.98
C ARG A 58 8.27 -12.54 25.09
N GLY A 59 9.61 -12.43 24.97
CA GLY A 59 10.32 -11.18 25.26
C GLY A 59 9.84 -9.99 24.44
N SER A 60 9.63 -10.19 23.14
CA SER A 60 9.12 -9.15 22.24
C SER A 60 7.68 -8.72 22.58
N TRP A 61 6.80 -9.68 22.86
CA TRP A 61 5.39 -9.42 23.14
C TRP A 61 5.15 -8.82 24.52
N GLU A 62 5.90 -9.26 25.54
CA GLU A 62 5.84 -8.70 26.90
C GLU A 62 6.35 -7.26 26.94
N ALA A 63 7.36 -6.93 26.15
CA ALA A 63 7.82 -5.53 26.02
C ALA A 63 6.72 -4.61 25.48
N LEU A 64 5.89 -5.11 24.57
CA LEU A 64 4.73 -4.36 24.07
C LEU A 64 3.60 -4.28 25.08
N LEU A 65 3.31 -5.37 25.78
CA LEU A 65 2.24 -5.44 26.78
C LEU A 65 2.40 -4.38 27.88
N VAL A 66 3.64 -4.06 28.28
CA VAL A 66 3.90 -3.07 29.32
C VAL A 66 3.87 -1.62 28.82
N SER A 67 3.85 -1.38 27.51
CA SER A 67 3.71 -0.05 26.93
C SER A 67 2.32 0.54 27.15
N GLU A 68 2.17 1.86 27.05
CA GLU A 68 0.85 2.48 27.17
C GLU A 68 -0.07 2.10 26.01
N GLU A 69 0.49 1.95 24.81
CA GLU A 69 -0.20 1.52 23.61
C GLU A 69 -0.67 0.06 23.73
N GLY A 70 0.19 -0.83 24.25
CA GLY A 70 -0.17 -2.22 24.50
C GLY A 70 -1.30 -2.33 25.54
N LYS A 71 -1.22 -1.58 26.64
CA LYS A 71 -2.28 -1.52 27.64
C LYS A 71 -3.61 -1.00 27.08
N GLN A 72 -3.56 0.00 26.19
CA GLN A 72 -4.75 0.51 25.53
C GLN A 72 -5.34 -0.54 24.58
N LEU A 73 -4.49 -1.23 23.81
CA LEU A 73 -4.93 -2.29 22.92
C LEU A 73 -5.62 -3.44 23.67
N ILE A 74 -5.09 -3.85 24.82
CA ILE A 74 -5.76 -4.85 25.67
C ILE A 74 -7.15 -4.39 26.08
N LYS A 75 -7.31 -3.14 26.53
CA LYS A 75 -8.63 -2.57 26.89
C LYS A 75 -9.59 -2.55 25.70
N ASP A 76 -9.08 -2.30 24.51
CA ASP A 76 -9.88 -2.31 23.28
C ASP A 76 -10.26 -3.74 22.88
N ALA A 77 -9.36 -4.71 23.04
CA ALA A 77 -9.64 -6.13 22.82
C ALA A 77 -10.70 -6.68 23.78
N GLU A 78 -10.68 -6.27 25.05
CA GLU A 78 -11.70 -6.66 26.04
C GLU A 78 -13.11 -6.29 25.62
N LYS A 79 -13.29 -5.19 24.89
CA LYS A 79 -14.61 -4.79 24.36
C LYS A 79 -15.16 -5.78 23.33
N TYR A 80 -14.30 -6.52 22.68
CA TYR A 80 -14.68 -7.49 21.65
C TYR A 80 -15.01 -8.88 22.19
N LEU A 81 -14.73 -9.18 23.46
CA LEU A 81 -15.01 -10.50 24.05
C LEU A 81 -16.49 -10.85 24.01
N ASP A 82 -17.35 -9.87 24.32
CA ASP A 82 -18.80 -10.04 24.36
C ASP A 82 -19.54 -9.29 23.23
N ALA A 83 -18.82 -8.52 22.40
CA ALA A 83 -19.43 -7.77 21.32
C ALA A 83 -19.70 -8.65 20.11
N PRO A 84 -20.88 -8.58 19.49
CA PRO A 84 -21.14 -9.31 18.24
C PRO A 84 -20.29 -8.78 17.09
N ILE A 85 -20.01 -9.65 16.11
CA ILE A 85 -19.41 -9.23 14.85
C ILE A 85 -20.48 -8.47 14.05
N LEU A 86 -20.14 -7.27 13.60
CA LEU A 86 -21.05 -6.46 12.78
C LEU A 86 -21.11 -7.04 11.36
N PRO A 87 -22.29 -7.49 10.90
CA PRO A 87 -22.41 -8.01 9.55
C PRO A 87 -22.31 -6.88 8.51
N CYS A 88 -21.78 -7.20 7.34
CA CYS A 88 -21.94 -6.37 6.15
C CYS A 88 -22.93 -7.06 5.20
N PRO A 89 -24.23 -6.70 5.21
CA PRO A 89 -25.25 -7.31 4.39
C PRO A 89 -25.02 -7.07 2.88
N GLU A 90 -25.55 -7.93 2.03
CA GLU A 90 -25.41 -7.85 0.57
C GLU A 90 -25.89 -6.52 -0.01
N ASP A 91 -27.02 -6.00 0.46
CA ASP A 91 -27.59 -4.73 0.02
C ASP A 91 -26.67 -3.55 0.35
N VAL A 92 -26.01 -3.59 1.51
CA VAL A 92 -25.01 -2.58 1.89
C VAL A 92 -23.73 -2.73 1.04
N TYR A 93 -23.26 -3.97 0.80
CA TYR A 93 -22.12 -4.21 -0.09
C TYR A 93 -22.41 -3.69 -1.50
N LYS A 94 -23.58 -3.98 -2.04
CA LYS A 94 -23.98 -3.62 -3.40
C LYS A 94 -24.45 -2.18 -3.57
N GLU A 95 -24.53 -1.37 -2.51
CA GLU A 95 -24.99 0.01 -2.56
C GLU A 95 -24.15 0.88 -3.53
N VAL A 96 -22.85 0.61 -3.61
CA VAL A 96 -21.92 1.34 -4.52
C VAL A 96 -22.34 1.23 -5.99
N PHE A 97 -22.92 0.10 -6.40
CA PHE A 97 -23.38 -0.11 -7.79
C PHE A 97 -24.72 0.57 -8.06
N VAL A 98 -25.47 0.94 -7.02
CA VAL A 98 -26.79 1.59 -7.15
C VAL A 98 -26.68 3.11 -7.13
N ASN A 99 -25.91 3.66 -6.19
CA ASN A 99 -25.85 5.09 -5.95
C ASN A 99 -24.43 5.67 -5.79
N GLY A 100 -23.40 4.84 -5.95
CA GLY A 100 -21.99 5.24 -5.81
C GLY A 100 -21.47 5.34 -4.37
N ASN A 101 -22.30 5.05 -3.35
CA ASN A 101 -21.87 5.08 -1.95
C ASN A 101 -21.06 3.84 -1.60
N ARG A 102 -19.78 4.04 -1.32
CA ARG A 102 -18.85 2.98 -0.90
C ARG A 102 -18.63 2.95 0.61
N SER A 103 -18.79 4.09 1.28
CA SER A 103 -18.38 4.27 2.68
C SER A 103 -19.18 3.42 3.68
N GLY A 104 -20.41 3.02 3.34
CA GLY A 104 -21.26 2.19 4.19
C GLY A 104 -20.64 0.80 4.43
N ALA A 105 -20.36 0.10 3.35
CA ALA A 105 -19.77 -1.23 3.38
C ALA A 105 -18.32 -1.21 3.89
N GLU A 106 -17.50 -0.28 3.40
CA GLU A 106 -16.09 -0.17 3.80
C GLU A 106 -15.94 -0.03 5.31
N ARG A 107 -16.75 0.82 5.96
CA ARG A 107 -16.72 0.97 7.43
C ARG A 107 -17.02 -0.32 8.18
N LEU A 108 -17.93 -1.15 7.68
CA LEU A 108 -18.28 -2.44 8.32
C LEU A 108 -17.16 -3.46 8.14
N LEU A 109 -16.56 -3.51 6.93
CA LEU A 109 -15.44 -4.38 6.63
C LEU A 109 -14.19 -3.97 7.44
N ASP A 110 -13.90 -2.68 7.54
CA ASP A 110 -12.80 -2.14 8.36
C ASP A 110 -13.01 -2.43 9.85
N ALA A 111 -14.23 -2.28 10.34
CA ALA A 111 -14.53 -2.59 11.75
C ALA A 111 -14.27 -4.06 12.08
N ARG A 112 -14.56 -4.98 11.15
CA ARG A 112 -14.26 -6.40 11.27
C ARG A 112 -12.75 -6.69 11.23
N ASN A 113 -12.03 -6.07 10.31
CA ASN A 113 -10.58 -6.20 10.21
C ASN A 113 -9.90 -5.65 11.48
N ARG A 114 -10.35 -4.50 11.99
CA ARG A 114 -9.86 -3.94 13.25
C ARG A 114 -10.10 -4.87 14.45
N ARG A 115 -11.27 -5.50 14.53
CA ARG A 115 -11.56 -6.51 15.56
C ARG A 115 -10.55 -7.66 15.48
N LEU A 116 -10.29 -8.18 14.27
CA LEU A 116 -9.32 -9.25 14.02
C LEU A 116 -7.93 -8.88 14.57
N TYR A 117 -7.37 -7.75 14.12
CA TYR A 117 -6.03 -7.32 14.52
C TYR A 117 -5.93 -7.07 16.02
N THR A 118 -6.93 -6.39 16.59
CA THR A 118 -6.95 -6.08 18.03
C THR A 118 -6.93 -7.35 18.88
N LEU A 119 -7.77 -8.34 18.55
CA LEU A 119 -7.82 -9.62 19.27
C LEU A 119 -6.53 -10.44 19.07
N ALA A 120 -5.99 -10.48 17.85
CA ALA A 120 -4.78 -11.24 17.54
C ALA A 120 -3.55 -10.68 18.29
N PHE A 121 -3.36 -9.36 18.26
CA PHE A 121 -2.25 -8.72 18.99
C PHE A 121 -2.43 -8.82 20.51
N ALA A 122 -3.65 -8.72 21.00
CA ALA A 122 -3.91 -8.92 22.43
C ALA A 122 -3.53 -10.34 22.88
N GLU A 123 -3.87 -11.37 22.09
CA GLU A 123 -3.48 -12.75 22.40
C GLU A 123 -1.96 -12.93 22.29
N LEU A 124 -1.31 -12.39 21.26
CA LEU A 124 0.14 -12.42 21.13
C LEU A 124 0.84 -11.80 22.35
N MET A 125 0.33 -10.68 22.87
CA MET A 125 0.90 -10.00 24.04
C MET A 125 0.64 -10.75 25.35
N GLU A 126 -0.58 -11.20 25.61
CA GLU A 126 -0.93 -11.86 26.88
C GLU A 126 -0.59 -13.36 26.88
N ALA A 127 -0.80 -14.05 25.78
CA ALA A 127 -0.57 -15.48 25.60
C ALA A 127 -1.23 -16.37 26.67
N ASN A 128 -2.44 -16.03 27.09
CA ASN A 128 -3.18 -16.76 28.13
C ASN A 128 -4.46 -17.45 27.59
N GLY A 129 -4.76 -17.32 26.30
CA GLY A 129 -5.86 -17.98 25.62
C GLY A 129 -7.22 -17.28 25.75
N ARG A 130 -7.33 -16.16 26.50
CA ARG A 130 -8.63 -15.53 26.75
C ARG A 130 -9.25 -14.85 25.54
N PHE A 131 -8.44 -14.43 24.56
CA PHE A 131 -8.90 -13.81 23.32
C PHE A 131 -9.11 -14.80 22.19
N LEU A 132 -8.58 -16.02 22.28
CA LEU A 132 -8.66 -17.04 21.22
C LEU A 132 -10.07 -17.36 20.76
N PRO A 133 -11.07 -17.58 21.64
CA PRO A 133 -12.43 -17.89 21.18
C PRO A 133 -13.01 -16.80 20.29
N ALA A 134 -12.90 -15.52 20.69
CA ALA A 134 -13.39 -14.38 19.92
C ALA A 134 -12.58 -14.14 18.64
N LEU A 135 -11.28 -14.39 18.68
CA LEU A 135 -10.39 -14.33 17.52
C LEU A 135 -10.76 -15.38 16.48
N GLU A 136 -10.88 -16.65 16.88
CA GLU A 136 -11.26 -17.74 15.98
C GLU A 136 -12.66 -17.57 15.39
N GLU A 137 -13.61 -17.05 16.18
CA GLU A 137 -14.93 -16.67 15.67
C GLU A 137 -14.81 -15.60 14.57
N THR A 138 -13.98 -14.58 14.79
CA THR A 138 -13.75 -13.51 13.82
C THR A 138 -13.08 -14.04 12.54
N ILE A 139 -12.12 -14.95 12.66
CA ILE A 139 -11.47 -15.61 11.52
C ILE A 139 -12.50 -16.43 10.73
N ARG A 140 -13.34 -17.24 11.40
CA ARG A 140 -14.37 -18.02 10.72
C ARG A 140 -15.40 -17.14 10.00
N ASP A 141 -15.80 -16.02 10.60
CA ASP A 141 -16.70 -15.05 9.96
C ASP A 141 -16.07 -14.44 8.70
N LEU A 142 -14.79 -14.03 8.78
CA LEU A 142 -14.02 -13.52 7.65
C LEU A 142 -13.91 -14.55 6.51
N CYS A 143 -13.63 -15.80 6.84
CA CYS A 143 -13.52 -16.88 5.86
C CYS A 143 -14.87 -17.22 5.22
N ALA A 144 -15.96 -17.14 5.98
CA ALA A 144 -17.32 -17.38 5.49
C ALA A 144 -17.87 -16.20 4.66
N TYR A 145 -17.28 -15.02 4.74
CA TYR A 145 -17.76 -13.85 4.00
C TYR A 145 -17.47 -14.04 2.49
N PRO A 146 -18.42 -13.68 1.60
CA PRO A 146 -18.31 -13.97 0.16
C PRO A 146 -17.07 -13.40 -0.51
N SER A 147 -16.63 -12.19 -0.13
CA SER A 147 -15.50 -11.53 -0.74
C SER A 147 -14.64 -10.77 0.26
N TRP A 148 -13.31 -10.79 0.06
CA TRP A 148 -12.39 -9.88 0.77
C TRP A 148 -12.14 -8.59 -0.01
N THR A 149 -12.58 -8.54 -1.28
CA THR A 149 -12.50 -7.35 -2.13
C THR A 149 -13.50 -6.29 -1.67
N TYR A 150 -13.08 -5.04 -1.65
CA TYR A 150 -14.00 -3.94 -1.37
C TYR A 150 -15.00 -3.75 -2.51
N PRO A 151 -16.25 -3.32 -2.19
CA PRO A 151 -17.29 -3.12 -3.21
C PRO A 151 -16.87 -2.23 -4.37
N ALA A 152 -16.16 -1.14 -4.06
CA ALA A 152 -15.68 -0.20 -5.08
C ALA A 152 -14.62 -0.79 -6.01
N HIS A 153 -14.00 -1.91 -5.63
CA HIS A 153 -12.99 -2.61 -6.43
C HIS A 153 -13.59 -3.81 -7.20
N ASP A 154 -14.83 -4.20 -6.90
CA ASP A 154 -15.58 -5.20 -7.64
C ASP A 154 -16.26 -4.53 -8.85
N THR A 155 -15.44 -4.16 -9.85
CA THR A 155 -15.82 -3.28 -10.96
C THR A 155 -16.86 -3.85 -11.92
N GLU A 156 -17.19 -5.15 -11.79
CA GLU A 156 -18.20 -5.81 -12.62
C GLU A 156 -19.57 -5.94 -11.95
N GLY A 157 -19.90 -5.03 -11.03
CA GLY A 157 -21.23 -4.96 -10.42
C GLY A 157 -21.51 -6.02 -9.36
N GLY A 158 -20.50 -6.46 -8.63
CA GLY A 158 -20.65 -7.43 -7.55
C GLY A 158 -20.37 -8.87 -7.96
N LYS A 159 -19.78 -9.12 -9.11
CA LYS A 159 -19.50 -10.48 -9.59
C LYS A 159 -18.49 -11.24 -8.74
N ILE A 160 -17.54 -10.54 -8.08
CA ILE A 160 -16.61 -11.15 -7.15
C ILE A 160 -17.38 -11.58 -5.90
N TYR A 161 -18.25 -10.72 -5.39
CA TYR A 161 -19.14 -11.03 -4.27
C TYR A 161 -20.05 -12.22 -4.56
N ASP A 162 -20.61 -12.28 -5.76
CA ASP A 162 -21.50 -13.37 -6.22
C ASP A 162 -20.73 -14.68 -6.54
N GLY A 163 -19.40 -14.69 -6.39
CA GLY A 163 -18.57 -15.86 -6.63
C GLY A 163 -18.40 -16.23 -8.12
N ALA A 164 -18.69 -15.31 -9.03
CA ALA A 164 -18.54 -15.57 -10.48
C ALA A 164 -17.07 -15.76 -10.89
N TYR A 165 -16.16 -15.09 -10.20
CA TYR A 165 -14.71 -15.30 -10.29
C TYR A 165 -14.02 -14.78 -9.02
N VAL A 166 -12.77 -15.18 -8.81
CA VAL A 166 -11.94 -14.70 -7.71
C VAL A 166 -10.93 -13.70 -8.25
N SER A 167 -10.84 -12.53 -7.60
CA SER A 167 -9.84 -11.53 -7.88
C SER A 167 -9.29 -10.97 -6.58
N ALA A 168 -7.98 -10.79 -6.52
CA ALA A 168 -7.32 -10.16 -5.39
C ALA A 168 -7.12 -8.66 -5.68
N ASP A 169 -7.71 -7.81 -4.85
CA ASP A 169 -7.52 -6.36 -4.87
C ASP A 169 -6.54 -5.91 -3.77
N LEU A 170 -6.45 -4.61 -3.51
CA LEU A 170 -5.67 -4.04 -2.41
C LEU A 170 -5.98 -4.74 -1.09
N ILE A 171 -7.26 -4.78 -0.74
CA ILE A 171 -7.71 -5.23 0.59
C ILE A 171 -7.57 -6.74 0.73
N ALA A 172 -7.90 -7.50 -0.31
CA ALA A 172 -7.76 -8.95 -0.28
C ALA A 172 -6.29 -9.38 -0.14
N THR A 173 -5.36 -8.68 -0.82
CA THR A 173 -3.92 -8.99 -0.72
C THR A 173 -3.33 -8.57 0.61
N GLU A 174 -3.68 -7.38 1.14
CA GLU A 174 -3.26 -6.93 2.46
C GLU A 174 -3.78 -7.86 3.55
N LEU A 175 -5.09 -8.09 3.58
CA LEU A 175 -5.72 -8.97 4.56
C LEU A 175 -5.16 -10.39 4.50
N GLY A 176 -4.95 -10.93 3.29
CA GLY A 176 -4.36 -12.25 3.10
C GLY A 176 -2.93 -12.35 3.61
N GLY A 177 -2.12 -11.32 3.39
CA GLY A 177 -0.76 -11.22 3.94
C GLY A 177 -0.76 -11.16 5.45
N ASP A 178 -1.58 -10.28 6.01
CA ASP A 178 -1.71 -10.08 7.46
C ASP A 178 -2.19 -11.34 8.18
N LEU A 179 -3.25 -11.98 7.65
CA LEU A 179 -3.77 -13.23 8.19
C LEU A 179 -2.75 -14.36 8.14
N ALA A 180 -1.94 -14.43 7.09
CA ALA A 180 -0.89 -15.45 6.95
C ALA A 180 0.20 -15.28 8.02
N VAL A 181 0.61 -14.04 8.29
CA VAL A 181 1.61 -13.75 9.33
C VAL A 181 1.04 -13.99 10.72
N LEU A 182 -0.20 -13.57 10.98
CA LEU A 182 -0.87 -13.83 12.26
C LEU A 182 -1.06 -15.33 12.49
N GLN A 183 -1.44 -16.09 11.46
CA GLN A 183 -1.51 -17.54 11.53
C GLN A 183 -0.15 -18.15 11.90
N GLN A 184 0.94 -17.74 11.24
CA GLN A 184 2.28 -18.23 11.54
C GLN A 184 2.67 -17.96 13.01
N ALA A 185 2.40 -16.75 13.51
CA ALA A 185 2.74 -16.35 14.86
C ALA A 185 1.89 -17.04 15.93
N LEU A 186 0.62 -17.30 15.64
CA LEU A 186 -0.35 -17.90 16.54
C LEU A 186 -0.50 -19.43 16.37
N LEU A 187 0.24 -20.04 15.42
CA LEU A 187 0.12 -21.46 15.08
C LEU A 187 0.14 -22.40 16.30
N PRO A 188 0.95 -22.16 17.36
CA PRO A 188 0.97 -23.01 18.54
C PRO A 188 -0.32 -23.03 19.36
N VAL A 189 -1.21 -22.05 19.18
CA VAL A 189 -2.41 -21.85 20.03
C VAL A 189 -3.72 -21.83 19.25
N LEU A 190 -3.70 -21.57 17.94
CA LEU A 190 -4.89 -21.70 17.09
C LEU A 190 -5.31 -23.17 16.95
N SER A 191 -6.63 -23.41 16.89
CA SER A 191 -7.15 -24.73 16.55
C SER A 191 -6.72 -25.15 15.15
N GLU A 192 -6.48 -26.47 14.98
CA GLU A 192 -6.11 -27.03 13.66
C GLU A 192 -7.15 -26.72 12.59
N GLU A 193 -8.45 -26.75 12.96
CA GLU A 193 -9.57 -26.42 12.07
C GLU A 193 -9.50 -24.97 11.58
N THR A 194 -9.35 -24.01 12.51
CA THR A 194 -9.27 -22.59 12.16
C THR A 194 -8.00 -22.29 11.33
N SER A 195 -6.89 -22.88 11.69
CA SER A 195 -5.63 -22.73 10.97
C SER A 195 -5.71 -23.28 9.54
N ALA A 196 -6.29 -24.49 9.35
CA ALA A 196 -6.45 -25.09 8.03
C ALA A 196 -7.44 -24.31 7.14
N LEU A 197 -8.57 -23.85 7.72
CA LEU A 197 -9.55 -23.01 7.02
C LEU A 197 -8.88 -21.72 6.54
N LEU A 198 -8.18 -21.03 7.41
CA LEU A 198 -7.51 -19.76 7.10
C LEU A 198 -6.48 -19.93 5.97
N ALA A 199 -5.62 -20.94 6.07
CA ALA A 199 -4.64 -21.24 5.04
C ALA A 199 -5.29 -21.55 3.67
N SER A 200 -6.41 -22.28 3.67
CA SER A 200 -7.17 -22.59 2.45
C SER A 200 -7.74 -21.33 1.79
N GLU A 201 -8.36 -20.45 2.58
CA GLU A 201 -8.96 -19.22 2.08
C GLU A 201 -7.92 -18.24 1.53
N ILE A 202 -6.77 -18.09 2.19
CA ILE A 202 -5.69 -17.25 1.68
C ILE A 202 -5.13 -17.80 0.35
N ARG A 203 -4.94 -19.11 0.24
CA ARG A 203 -4.53 -19.71 -1.04
C ARG A 203 -5.54 -19.43 -2.14
N HIS A 204 -6.81 -19.70 -1.86
CA HIS A 204 -7.91 -19.56 -2.81
C HIS A 204 -8.12 -18.10 -3.25
N ARG A 205 -8.08 -17.14 -2.31
CA ARG A 205 -8.42 -15.74 -2.59
C ARG A 205 -7.25 -14.88 -3.04
N VAL A 206 -6.01 -15.27 -2.73
CA VAL A 206 -4.83 -14.43 -2.99
C VAL A 206 -3.80 -15.15 -3.85
N LEU A 207 -3.28 -16.30 -3.39
CA LEU A 207 -2.09 -16.89 -4.02
C LEU A 207 -2.39 -17.54 -5.37
N GLU A 208 -3.44 -18.36 -5.45
CA GLU A 208 -3.80 -19.10 -6.67
C GLU A 208 -4.27 -18.19 -7.81
N PRO A 209 -5.13 -17.18 -7.57
CA PRO A 209 -5.51 -16.23 -8.61
C PRO A 209 -4.31 -15.46 -9.15
N TYR A 210 -3.41 -15.00 -8.27
CA TYR A 210 -2.21 -14.29 -8.67
C TYR A 210 -1.28 -15.17 -9.51
N GLU A 211 -0.94 -16.37 -9.02
CA GLU A 211 -0.08 -17.31 -9.75
C GLU A 211 -0.66 -17.63 -11.13
N THR A 212 -1.97 -17.90 -11.19
CA THR A 212 -2.66 -18.19 -12.45
C THR A 212 -2.59 -17.02 -13.41
N ALA A 213 -2.89 -15.81 -12.94
CA ALA A 213 -2.87 -14.61 -13.76
C ALA A 213 -1.48 -14.30 -14.33
N VAL A 214 -0.44 -14.36 -13.50
CA VAL A 214 0.93 -14.07 -13.94
C VAL A 214 1.43 -15.12 -14.93
N ARG A 215 1.18 -16.41 -14.68
CA ARG A 215 1.63 -17.50 -15.58
C ARG A 215 0.91 -17.52 -16.90
N GLN A 216 -0.36 -17.15 -16.94
CA GLN A 216 -1.14 -17.12 -18.17
C GLN A 216 -1.01 -15.79 -18.94
N GLY A 217 -0.43 -14.75 -18.34
CA GLY A 217 -0.39 -13.41 -18.93
C GLY A 217 -1.75 -12.73 -19.02
N ILE A 218 -2.75 -13.24 -18.30
CA ILE A 218 -4.12 -12.71 -18.24
C ILE A 218 -4.36 -12.25 -16.82
N TYR A 219 -4.41 -10.95 -16.60
CA TYR A 219 -4.53 -10.43 -15.24
C TYR A 219 -5.97 -10.27 -14.76
N GLY A 220 -6.96 -10.39 -15.62
CA GLY A 220 -8.38 -10.25 -15.25
C GLY A 220 -8.62 -8.96 -14.46
N GLY A 221 -9.26 -9.07 -13.30
CA GLY A 221 -9.42 -7.95 -12.37
C GLY A 221 -8.13 -7.49 -11.68
N MET A 222 -6.99 -8.15 -11.89
CA MET A 222 -5.69 -7.82 -11.31
C MET A 222 -4.84 -6.94 -12.23
N TRP A 223 -5.44 -5.89 -12.79
CA TRP A 223 -4.78 -4.90 -13.65
C TRP A 223 -3.56 -4.22 -12.97
N TRP A 224 -3.50 -4.30 -11.66
CA TRP A 224 -2.46 -3.69 -10.83
C TRP A 224 -1.10 -4.38 -10.95
N VAL A 225 -1.03 -5.60 -11.45
CA VAL A 225 0.22 -6.39 -11.51
C VAL A 225 1.34 -5.64 -12.22
N ASN A 226 1.05 -4.92 -13.30
CA ASN A 226 2.00 -4.11 -14.04
C ASN A 226 1.64 -2.62 -14.07
N ASN A 227 0.88 -2.13 -13.10
CA ASN A 227 0.52 -0.72 -12.98
C ASN A 227 1.67 0.09 -12.36
N LEU A 228 1.70 1.38 -12.65
CA LEU A 228 2.70 2.31 -12.12
C LEU A 228 2.32 2.89 -10.75
N GLY A 229 1.07 2.79 -10.34
CA GLY A 229 0.54 3.37 -9.10
C GLY A 229 0.76 2.50 -7.87
N ASN A 230 0.26 2.98 -6.75
CA ASN A 230 0.40 2.36 -5.41
C ASN A 230 -0.12 0.91 -5.34
N TRP A 231 -1.17 0.56 -6.09
CA TRP A 231 -1.73 -0.79 -6.15
C TRP A 231 -0.68 -1.86 -6.45
N ASN A 232 0.26 -1.57 -7.34
CA ASN A 232 1.33 -2.52 -7.66
C ASN A 232 2.12 -2.92 -6.41
N ALA A 233 2.67 -1.95 -5.68
CA ALA A 233 3.49 -2.24 -4.50
C ALA A 233 2.67 -2.87 -3.37
N VAL A 234 1.46 -2.38 -3.12
CA VAL A 234 0.58 -2.87 -2.05
C VAL A 234 0.22 -4.34 -2.27
N CYS A 235 -0.32 -4.64 -3.44
CA CYS A 235 -0.77 -6.01 -3.72
C CYS A 235 0.39 -7.00 -3.81
N HIS A 236 1.54 -6.61 -4.39
CA HIS A 236 2.72 -7.47 -4.41
C HIS A 236 3.28 -7.72 -3.00
N CYS A 237 3.30 -6.70 -2.13
CA CYS A 237 3.75 -6.84 -0.76
C CYS A 237 2.87 -7.85 0.00
N GLY A 238 1.55 -7.68 0.00
CA GLY A 238 0.62 -8.58 0.68
C GLY A 238 0.70 -10.01 0.14
N THR A 239 0.77 -10.17 -1.18
CA THR A 239 0.91 -11.50 -1.83
C THR A 239 2.20 -12.20 -1.42
N VAL A 240 3.34 -11.48 -1.39
CA VAL A 240 4.63 -12.06 -0.97
C VAL A 240 4.62 -12.45 0.50
N ILE A 241 4.06 -11.60 1.36
CA ILE A 241 3.92 -11.91 2.79
C ILE A 241 3.12 -13.20 2.97
N ALA A 242 1.97 -13.32 2.29
CA ALA A 242 1.15 -14.53 2.33
C ALA A 242 1.92 -15.77 1.84
N ALA A 243 2.66 -15.63 0.73
CA ALA A 243 3.45 -16.75 0.19
C ALA A 243 4.60 -17.16 1.12
N LEU A 244 5.35 -16.22 1.68
CA LEU A 244 6.45 -16.51 2.59
C LEU A 244 5.97 -17.18 3.88
N ALA A 245 4.81 -16.79 4.39
CA ALA A 245 4.25 -17.38 5.60
C ALA A 245 3.65 -18.76 5.38
N LEU A 246 2.94 -19.00 4.25
CA LEU A 246 2.09 -20.19 4.06
C LEU A 246 2.59 -21.20 3.05
N ALA A 247 3.41 -20.84 2.06
CA ALA A 247 3.86 -21.81 1.08
C ALA A 247 4.82 -22.81 1.73
N GLU A 248 4.56 -24.09 1.54
CA GLU A 248 5.41 -25.16 2.06
C GLU A 248 6.69 -25.33 1.25
N ASP A 249 6.56 -25.09 -0.08
CA ASP A 249 7.66 -25.20 -1.03
C ASP A 249 8.46 -23.90 -1.13
N THR A 250 9.75 -23.99 -0.85
CA THR A 250 10.69 -22.85 -0.95
C THR A 250 10.79 -22.30 -2.38
N ASP A 251 10.68 -23.15 -3.39
CA ASP A 251 10.74 -22.71 -4.79
C ASP A 251 9.49 -21.88 -5.13
N LYS A 252 8.34 -22.24 -4.55
CA LYS A 252 7.11 -21.44 -4.65
C LYS A 252 7.24 -20.09 -3.94
N LYS A 253 7.76 -20.04 -2.72
CA LYS A 253 8.08 -18.77 -2.02
C LYS A 253 8.99 -17.88 -2.86
N ALA A 254 10.04 -18.46 -3.41
CA ALA A 254 11.00 -17.75 -4.25
C ALA A 254 10.37 -17.20 -5.52
N TRP A 255 9.45 -17.92 -6.15
CA TRP A 255 8.74 -17.47 -7.34
C TRP A 255 7.89 -16.23 -7.07
N PHE A 256 7.10 -16.22 -5.99
CA PHE A 256 6.32 -15.03 -5.60
C PHE A 256 7.22 -13.83 -5.33
N LEU A 257 8.35 -14.04 -4.65
CA LEU A 257 9.29 -12.96 -4.37
C LEU A 257 9.97 -12.44 -5.66
N ALA A 258 10.33 -13.33 -6.60
CA ALA A 258 10.87 -12.94 -7.91
C ALA A 258 9.85 -12.14 -8.73
N CYS A 259 8.57 -12.52 -8.70
CA CYS A 259 7.50 -11.74 -9.34
C CYS A 259 7.43 -10.34 -8.76
N ALA A 260 7.38 -10.22 -7.43
CA ALA A 260 7.31 -8.91 -6.78
C ALA A 260 8.55 -8.04 -7.06
N GLU A 261 9.76 -8.61 -7.01
CA GLU A 261 10.99 -7.91 -7.43
C GLU A 261 10.86 -7.40 -8.87
N TYR A 262 10.43 -8.26 -9.80
CA TYR A 262 10.28 -7.90 -11.22
C TYR A 262 9.27 -6.77 -11.42
N PHE A 263 8.05 -6.93 -10.89
CA PHE A 263 6.97 -5.98 -11.15
C PHE A 263 7.15 -4.66 -10.42
N THR A 264 7.62 -4.67 -9.17
CA THR A 264 7.79 -3.41 -8.44
C THR A 264 8.94 -2.57 -8.97
N THR A 265 10.04 -3.19 -9.39
CA THR A 265 11.19 -2.45 -9.95
C THR A 265 10.96 -1.99 -11.38
N ASN A 266 10.24 -2.76 -12.20
CA ASN A 266 9.99 -2.40 -13.59
C ASN A 266 8.76 -1.50 -13.79
N TYR A 267 7.84 -1.47 -12.83
CA TYR A 267 6.60 -0.69 -12.96
C TYR A 267 6.41 0.29 -11.81
N PHE A 268 6.21 -0.13 -10.59
CA PHE A 268 5.91 0.77 -9.47
C PHE A 268 6.91 1.91 -9.31
N LEU A 269 8.22 1.61 -9.25
CA LEU A 269 9.24 2.65 -9.10
C LEU A 269 9.33 3.60 -10.30
N ARG A 270 8.85 3.20 -11.46
CA ARG A 270 8.76 4.07 -12.64
C ARG A 270 7.54 5.00 -12.60
N GLY A 271 6.61 4.80 -11.71
CA GLY A 271 5.51 5.72 -11.43
C GLY A 271 5.95 7.03 -10.77
N PHE A 272 7.12 7.02 -10.14
CA PHE A 272 7.74 8.25 -9.62
C PHE A 272 8.58 8.91 -10.72
N THR A 273 8.67 10.23 -10.68
CA THR A 273 9.57 10.96 -11.58
C THR A 273 11.04 10.62 -11.28
N PRO A 274 11.98 10.84 -12.21
CA PRO A 274 13.40 10.60 -11.96
C PRO A 274 13.95 11.33 -10.72
N ASP A 275 13.41 12.49 -10.38
CA ASP A 275 13.77 13.27 -9.18
C ASP A 275 12.97 12.86 -7.92
N GLY A 276 12.15 11.79 -8.02
CA GLY A 276 11.47 11.12 -6.90
C GLY A 276 10.11 11.69 -6.52
N TYR A 277 9.49 12.55 -7.34
CA TYR A 277 8.18 13.12 -7.04
C TYR A 277 7.07 12.06 -7.11
N CYS A 278 6.19 12.09 -6.09
CA CYS A 278 4.95 11.31 -6.06
C CYS A 278 3.77 12.22 -6.43
N SER A 279 3.17 11.96 -7.55
CA SER A 279 2.08 12.77 -8.09
C SER A 279 0.82 12.79 -7.24
N GLU A 280 0.53 11.70 -6.57
CA GLU A 280 -0.62 11.56 -5.68
C GLU A 280 -0.39 12.20 -4.29
N GLY A 281 0.82 12.73 -4.03
CA GLY A 281 1.15 13.41 -2.77
C GLY A 281 1.57 12.49 -1.62
N VAL A 282 1.74 13.09 -0.44
CA VAL A 282 2.35 12.43 0.74
C VAL A 282 1.54 11.25 1.26
N ASN A 283 0.20 11.31 1.21
CA ASN A 283 -0.66 10.22 1.68
C ASN A 283 -0.40 8.93 0.89
N TYR A 284 -0.42 9.03 -0.44
CA TYR A 284 -0.21 7.88 -1.31
C TYR A 284 1.26 7.45 -1.41
N TRP A 285 2.20 8.38 -1.19
CA TRP A 285 3.59 8.03 -1.00
C TRP A 285 3.77 7.16 0.26
N ASN A 286 3.18 7.55 1.39
CA ASN A 286 3.17 6.71 2.59
C ASN A 286 2.59 5.32 2.29
N TYR A 287 1.46 5.27 1.60
CA TYR A 287 0.75 4.02 1.34
C TYR A 287 1.54 3.12 0.37
N GLY A 288 1.76 3.57 -0.86
CA GLY A 288 2.42 2.74 -1.88
C GLY A 288 3.90 2.51 -1.60
N PHE A 289 4.65 3.58 -1.30
CA PHE A 289 6.08 3.46 -1.05
C PHE A 289 6.39 2.86 0.32
N GLY A 290 5.48 3.02 1.30
CA GLY A 290 5.55 2.31 2.57
C GLY A 290 5.45 0.80 2.37
N ARG A 291 4.50 0.31 1.58
CA ARG A 291 4.37 -1.12 1.25
C ARG A 291 5.58 -1.64 0.47
N PHE A 292 6.09 -0.86 -0.48
CA PHE A 292 7.34 -1.20 -1.16
C PHE A 292 8.52 -1.29 -0.18
N THR A 293 8.62 -0.38 0.79
CA THR A 293 9.67 -0.39 1.81
C THR A 293 9.56 -1.61 2.71
N CYS A 294 8.33 -2.00 3.10
CA CYS A 294 8.07 -3.22 3.83
C CYS A 294 8.51 -4.46 3.04
N LEU A 295 8.12 -4.55 1.76
CA LEU A 295 8.57 -5.61 0.85
C LEU A 295 10.09 -5.66 0.73
N ALA A 296 10.75 -4.51 0.59
CA ALA A 296 12.20 -4.41 0.47
C ALA A 296 12.92 -4.94 1.71
N GLU A 297 12.41 -4.60 2.90
CA GLU A 297 12.98 -5.09 4.16
C GLU A 297 12.77 -6.59 4.35
N ILE A 298 11.57 -7.09 4.07
CA ILE A 298 11.27 -8.52 4.11
C ILE A 298 12.17 -9.29 3.14
N ALA A 299 12.23 -8.85 1.89
CA ALA A 299 13.06 -9.47 0.87
C ALA A 299 14.54 -9.53 1.27
N TYR A 300 15.06 -8.40 1.77
CA TYR A 300 16.44 -8.31 2.24
C TYR A 300 16.73 -9.31 3.37
N ARG A 301 15.88 -9.35 4.40
CA ARG A 301 16.06 -10.21 5.57
C ARG A 301 15.88 -11.69 5.23
N GLN A 302 14.81 -12.03 4.55
CA GLN A 302 14.48 -13.43 4.20
C GLN A 302 15.48 -14.08 3.25
N THR A 303 16.25 -13.26 2.53
CA THR A 303 17.26 -13.76 1.58
C THR A 303 18.71 -13.49 1.99
N GLY A 304 18.94 -12.97 3.21
CA GLY A 304 20.27 -12.58 3.65
C GLY A 304 20.94 -11.55 2.73
N GLY A 305 20.13 -10.63 2.17
CA GLY A 305 20.59 -9.57 1.28
C GLY A 305 20.74 -9.93 -0.20
N GLN A 306 20.39 -11.16 -0.60
CA GLN A 306 20.46 -11.57 -2.01
C GLN A 306 19.41 -10.85 -2.87
N VAL A 307 18.24 -10.57 -2.31
CA VAL A 307 17.26 -9.63 -2.89
C VAL A 307 17.39 -8.32 -2.13
N ASN A 308 17.94 -7.31 -2.80
CA ASN A 308 18.19 -6.00 -2.21
C ASN A 308 17.52 -4.91 -3.05
N LEU A 309 16.23 -4.69 -2.80
CA LEU A 309 15.42 -3.68 -3.50
C LEU A 309 15.87 -2.24 -3.17
N TYR A 310 16.67 -2.05 -2.11
CA TYR A 310 17.27 -0.73 -1.79
C TYR A 310 18.33 -0.27 -2.80
N ARG A 311 18.72 -1.17 -3.74
CA ARG A 311 19.62 -0.83 -4.87
C ARG A 311 18.87 -0.58 -6.18
N ALA A 312 17.54 -0.63 -6.16
CA ALA A 312 16.74 -0.35 -7.34
C ALA A 312 16.91 1.11 -7.80
N ASP A 313 16.71 1.31 -9.10
CA ASP A 313 16.71 2.65 -9.68
C ASP A 313 15.67 3.56 -9.03
N ARG A 314 15.96 4.84 -8.89
CA ARG A 314 15.10 5.89 -8.28
C ARG A 314 14.76 5.71 -6.80
N ILE A 315 15.19 4.63 -6.15
CA ILE A 315 14.81 4.36 -4.76
C ILE A 315 15.21 5.48 -3.80
N ARG A 316 16.41 6.06 -4.00
CA ARG A 316 16.94 7.12 -3.14
C ARG A 316 16.13 8.40 -3.26
N GLU A 317 15.87 8.83 -4.49
CA GLU A 317 15.12 10.05 -4.81
C GLU A 317 13.68 9.91 -4.31
N THR A 318 13.04 8.77 -4.54
CA THR A 318 11.70 8.48 -4.03
C THR A 318 11.66 8.44 -2.50
N ALA A 319 12.67 7.87 -1.86
CA ALA A 319 12.76 7.85 -0.39
C ALA A 319 12.87 9.25 0.21
N MET A 320 13.49 10.19 -0.50
CA MET A 320 13.63 11.56 -0.07
C MET A 320 12.38 12.42 -0.28
N PHE A 321 11.39 11.94 -1.04
CA PHE A 321 10.19 12.73 -1.36
C PHE A 321 9.47 13.23 -0.10
N GLY A 322 9.22 12.36 0.88
CA GLY A 322 8.52 12.74 2.10
C GLY A 322 9.22 13.89 2.86
N ALA A 323 10.57 13.91 2.89
CA ALA A 323 11.33 14.97 3.53
C ALA A 323 11.40 16.25 2.66
N ARG A 324 11.59 16.07 1.34
CA ARG A 324 11.76 17.19 0.40
C ARG A 324 10.46 17.91 0.08
N SER A 325 9.32 17.26 0.14
CA SER A 325 8.03 17.86 -0.19
C SER A 325 7.44 18.76 0.90
N MET A 326 7.80 18.56 2.18
CA MET A 326 7.20 19.33 3.27
C MET A 326 7.58 20.80 3.24
N LEU A 327 6.61 21.71 3.42
CA LEU A 327 6.85 23.16 3.58
C LEU A 327 7.61 23.46 4.87
N LYS A 328 7.21 22.83 5.94
CA LYS A 328 7.89 22.70 7.23
C LYS A 328 7.36 21.46 7.95
N PRO A 329 7.99 20.99 9.04
CA PRO A 329 7.51 19.83 9.78
C PRO A 329 6.03 19.96 10.11
N GLY A 330 5.22 19.01 9.61
CA GLY A 330 3.79 19.01 9.83
C GLY A 330 2.93 19.81 8.86
N PHE A 331 3.50 20.39 7.79
CA PHE A 331 2.74 21.18 6.80
C PHE A 331 3.07 20.71 5.39
N PRO A 332 2.24 19.83 4.81
CA PRO A 332 2.44 19.29 3.46
C PRO A 332 1.98 20.28 2.39
N PRO A 333 2.52 20.19 1.16
CA PRO A 333 1.84 20.76 0.00
C PRO A 333 0.57 19.96 -0.28
N THR A 334 -0.57 20.62 -0.36
CA THR A 334 -1.86 19.97 -0.64
C THR A 334 -2.08 19.83 -2.14
N ILE A 335 -1.21 19.08 -2.83
CA ILE A 335 -1.28 18.81 -4.28
C ILE A 335 -1.86 17.42 -4.47
N GLY A 336 -2.74 17.26 -5.46
CA GLY A 336 -3.42 16.00 -5.75
C GLY A 336 -4.29 15.56 -4.56
N ASP A 337 -4.28 14.26 -4.24
CA ASP A 337 -5.06 13.71 -3.13
C ASP A 337 -4.40 13.92 -1.74
N CYS A 338 -3.46 14.87 -1.63
CA CYS A 338 -2.76 15.15 -0.38
C CYS A 338 -3.64 15.95 0.58
N THR A 339 -3.92 15.41 1.76
CA THR A 339 -4.68 16.10 2.80
C THR A 339 -3.83 17.07 3.60
N LEU A 340 -4.47 18.07 4.24
CA LEU A 340 -3.79 19.02 5.15
C LEU A 340 -3.13 18.34 6.36
N THR A 341 -3.60 17.17 6.72
CA THR A 341 -3.08 16.39 7.84
C THR A 341 -2.03 15.36 7.44
N ALA A 342 -1.71 15.25 6.14
CA ALA A 342 -0.70 14.32 5.66
C ALA A 342 0.66 14.57 6.32
N ARG A 343 1.30 13.50 6.73
CA ARG A 343 2.64 13.51 7.33
C ARG A 343 3.42 12.34 6.76
N PRO A 344 4.69 12.51 6.43
CA PRO A 344 5.54 11.37 6.14
C PRO A 344 5.57 10.40 7.32
N ASP A 345 5.43 9.11 7.04
CA ASP A 345 5.55 8.09 8.08
C ASP A 345 6.99 8.08 8.62
N ARG A 346 7.13 8.38 9.92
CA ARG A 346 8.44 8.51 10.56
C ARG A 346 9.17 7.19 10.69
N ARG A 347 8.44 6.08 10.81
CA ARG A 347 9.02 4.73 10.91
C ARG A 347 9.65 4.34 9.59
N MET A 348 8.90 4.54 8.49
CA MET A 348 9.38 4.32 7.14
C MET A 348 10.59 5.20 6.82
N LEU A 349 10.52 6.51 7.09
CA LEU A 349 11.65 7.42 6.88
C LEU A 349 12.87 7.03 7.70
N GLY A 350 12.68 6.62 8.95
CA GLY A 350 13.77 6.13 9.82
C GLY A 350 14.45 4.90 9.23
N LEU A 351 13.68 3.91 8.80
CA LEU A 351 14.20 2.70 8.16
C LEU A 351 14.96 3.03 6.87
N LEU A 352 14.35 3.81 5.99
CA LEU A 352 14.97 4.23 4.73
C LEU A 352 16.24 5.06 4.97
N SER A 353 16.22 5.95 5.96
CA SER A 353 17.40 6.77 6.33
C SER A 353 18.58 5.89 6.71
N ILE A 354 18.35 4.83 7.48
CA ILE A 354 19.40 3.89 7.89
C ILE A 354 19.83 3.04 6.69
N ARG A 355 18.88 2.40 5.99
CA ARG A 355 19.17 1.49 4.87
C ARG A 355 19.87 2.14 3.69
N LEU A 356 19.53 3.40 3.39
CA LEU A 356 20.07 4.17 2.27
C LEU A 356 21.16 5.18 2.67
N GLY A 357 21.47 5.29 3.96
CA GLY A 357 22.46 6.25 4.46
C GLY A 357 22.06 7.71 4.18
N LEU A 358 20.75 8.06 4.30
CA LEU A 358 20.25 9.40 3.95
C LEU A 358 20.59 10.47 5.00
N GLY A 359 20.91 10.08 6.23
CA GLY A 359 21.23 11.00 7.33
C GLY A 359 20.01 11.62 8.00
N LEU A 360 18.79 11.27 7.61
CA LEU A 360 17.54 11.83 8.17
C LEU A 360 17.28 11.38 9.62
N ALA A 361 17.77 10.19 10.01
CA ALA A 361 17.60 9.66 11.35
C ALA A 361 18.36 10.46 12.42
N GLN A 362 19.30 11.31 12.04
CA GLN A 362 20.05 12.16 12.95
C GLN A 362 19.32 13.47 13.27
N ASP A 363 18.33 13.85 12.49
CA ASP A 363 17.47 14.99 12.76
C ASP A 363 16.34 14.59 13.71
N GLU A 364 16.64 14.56 15.00
CA GLU A 364 15.70 14.13 16.04
C GLU A 364 14.43 14.99 16.10
N THR A 365 14.47 16.21 15.60
CA THR A 365 13.33 17.13 15.66
C THR A 365 12.33 16.89 14.54
N ARG A 366 12.81 16.54 13.34
CA ARG A 366 11.98 16.36 12.13
C ARG A 366 11.55 14.91 11.92
N PHE A 367 12.43 13.94 12.24
CA PHE A 367 12.27 12.55 11.78
C PHE A 367 12.41 11.53 12.91
N ARG A 368 12.29 11.93 14.17
CA ARG A 368 12.40 11.00 15.30
C ARG A 368 11.38 9.86 15.13
N ALA A 369 11.85 8.72 14.63
CA ALA A 369 11.11 7.51 14.67
C ALA A 369 10.81 7.18 16.14
N ARG A 370 9.53 7.14 16.53
CA ARG A 370 9.13 6.53 17.79
C ARG A 370 8.96 5.05 17.52
N PRO A 371 9.73 4.15 18.17
CA PRO A 371 9.64 2.71 17.93
C PRO A 371 8.29 2.11 18.30
N VAL A 372 7.33 2.88 18.81
CA VAL A 372 6.19 2.39 19.58
C VAL A 372 4.82 2.83 19.04
N ASP A 373 4.74 3.53 17.91
CA ASP A 373 3.43 3.81 17.31
C ASP A 373 2.92 2.56 16.59
N PHE A 374 2.23 1.69 17.32
CA PHE A 374 1.49 0.56 16.80
C PHE A 374 0.29 1.07 16.01
N GLY A 375 0.48 1.29 14.72
CA GLY A 375 -0.62 1.58 13.81
C GLY A 375 -1.37 0.31 13.44
N ILE A 376 -2.21 -0.22 14.33
CA ILE A 376 -3.07 -1.40 14.06
C ILE A 376 -4.13 -1.09 13.00
N ASP A 377 -4.43 0.18 12.79
CA ASP A 377 -5.44 0.62 11.84
C ASP A 377 -5.11 0.28 10.38
N PHE A 378 -3.85 -0.05 10.08
CA PHE A 378 -3.35 -0.30 8.72
C PHE A 378 -2.76 -1.72 8.53
N GLY A 379 -3.14 -2.68 9.35
CA GLY A 379 -2.66 -4.06 9.24
C GLY A 379 -1.29 -4.29 9.90
N ILE A 380 -0.56 -5.29 9.39
CA ILE A 380 0.67 -5.79 10.03
C ILE A 380 1.94 -5.03 9.63
N GLU A 381 1.87 -4.11 8.67
CA GLU A 381 3.03 -3.36 8.16
C GLU A 381 3.74 -2.59 9.28
N ALA A 382 2.98 -1.83 10.07
CA ALA A 382 3.53 -1.04 11.16
C ALA A 382 4.19 -1.91 12.24
N PRO A 383 3.55 -2.99 12.73
CA PRO A 383 4.19 -3.96 13.60
C PRO A 383 5.46 -4.60 13.02
N LEU A 384 5.47 -4.95 11.74
CA LEU A 384 6.67 -5.50 11.08
C LEU A 384 7.83 -4.51 11.08
N ILE A 385 7.58 -3.26 10.70
CA ILE A 385 8.60 -2.21 10.71
C ILE A 385 9.12 -1.98 12.13
N VAL A 386 8.24 -1.91 13.13
CA VAL A 386 8.63 -1.76 14.54
C VAL A 386 9.49 -2.93 15.00
N TYR A 387 9.08 -4.16 14.69
CA TYR A 387 9.86 -5.34 15.02
C TYR A 387 11.27 -5.29 14.41
N TYR A 388 11.39 -4.88 13.15
CA TYR A 388 12.68 -4.75 12.49
C TYR A 388 13.55 -3.64 13.11
N PHE A 389 12.99 -2.55 13.60
CA PHE A 389 13.74 -1.54 14.35
C PHE A 389 14.28 -2.07 15.68
N GLN A 390 13.53 -2.92 16.37
CA GLN A 390 13.93 -3.48 17.66
C GLN A 390 15.01 -4.56 17.54
N SER A 391 15.14 -5.20 16.38
CA SER A 391 16.10 -6.30 16.18
C SER A 391 17.58 -5.91 16.20
N GLY A 392 17.90 -4.61 16.27
CA GLY A 392 19.26 -4.11 16.48
C GLY A 392 20.22 -4.20 15.27
N ASP A 393 19.84 -4.91 14.21
CA ASP A 393 20.68 -5.19 13.02
C ASP A 393 20.53 -4.18 11.89
N LEU A 394 20.10 -2.95 12.18
CA LEU A 394 19.90 -1.96 11.14
C LEU A 394 21.21 -1.25 10.80
N HIS A 395 21.66 -1.43 9.57
CA HIS A 395 22.82 -0.75 8.98
C HIS A 395 22.55 -0.37 7.54
N SER A 396 23.40 0.49 6.97
CA SER A 396 23.33 0.80 5.53
C SER A 396 23.61 -0.43 4.69
N VAL A 397 22.76 -0.67 3.68
CA VAL A 397 22.86 -1.81 2.75
C VAL A 397 23.19 -1.37 1.33
N VAL A 398 23.53 -0.09 1.17
CA VAL A 398 24.04 0.50 -0.07
C VAL A 398 25.43 1.09 0.20
N ASP A 399 26.25 1.14 -0.83
CA ASP A 399 27.56 1.76 -0.75
C ASP A 399 27.39 3.24 -0.38
N SER A 400 28.27 3.77 0.49
CA SER A 400 28.15 5.09 1.08
C SER A 400 27.92 6.16 0.01
N VAL A 401 26.74 6.76 0.00
CA VAL A 401 26.43 7.90 -0.87
C VAL A 401 26.84 9.17 -0.13
N ALA A 402 27.43 10.10 -0.88
CA ALA A 402 27.85 11.39 -0.35
C ALA A 402 26.69 12.07 0.40
N LYS A 403 26.99 12.56 1.60
CA LYS A 403 26.05 13.35 2.39
C LYS A 403 25.75 14.65 1.66
N ASP A 404 24.63 14.72 0.98
CA ASP A 404 24.01 16.00 0.68
C ASP A 404 23.27 16.45 1.95
N ALA A 405 24.05 17.01 2.87
CA ALA A 405 23.55 17.45 4.18
C ALA A 405 22.92 18.86 4.12
N ASN A 406 22.77 19.45 2.95
CA ASN A 406 22.10 20.74 2.81
C ASN A 406 20.64 20.48 2.45
N ASP A 407 19.74 20.67 3.43
CA ASP A 407 18.33 20.86 3.14
C ASP A 407 18.19 22.20 2.41
N PRO A 408 18.01 22.21 1.09
CA PRO A 408 17.92 23.46 0.37
C PRO A 408 16.64 24.18 0.76
N LEU A 409 16.68 25.50 0.89
CA LEU A 409 15.49 26.34 1.09
C LEU A 409 14.43 26.12 0.01
N ARG A 410 14.79 25.38 -1.05
CA ARG A 410 13.92 25.03 -2.17
C ARG A 410 14.02 23.54 -2.42
N GLY A 411 12.86 22.86 -2.34
CA GLY A 411 12.68 21.55 -2.92
C GLY A 411 12.24 21.72 -4.37
N ASP A 412 13.08 21.32 -5.30
CA ASP A 412 12.79 21.36 -6.74
C ASP A 412 12.56 19.96 -7.22
N PHE A 413 11.37 19.73 -7.78
CA PHE A 413 11.00 18.52 -8.51
C PHE A 413 10.76 18.94 -9.97
N ALA A 414 11.85 19.18 -10.67
CA ALA A 414 11.86 19.75 -12.01
C ALA A 414 11.12 18.88 -13.03
N ASP A 415 11.23 17.55 -12.88
CA ASP A 415 10.56 16.59 -13.76
C ASP A 415 9.02 16.64 -13.64
N ALA A 416 8.53 17.01 -12.46
CA ALA A 416 7.10 17.21 -12.20
C ALA A 416 6.66 18.67 -12.34
N GLY A 417 7.60 19.60 -12.45
CA GLY A 417 7.34 21.05 -12.45
C GLY A 417 6.84 21.56 -11.09
N VAL A 418 7.26 20.95 -9.99
CA VAL A 418 6.85 21.32 -8.62
C VAL A 418 7.98 22.00 -7.89
N LEU A 419 7.67 23.12 -7.26
CA LEU A 419 8.60 23.93 -6.46
C LEU A 419 8.07 24.08 -5.04
N ILE A 420 8.90 23.74 -4.05
CA ILE A 420 8.67 23.95 -2.64
C ILE A 420 9.62 25.04 -2.15
N CYS A 421 9.09 26.15 -1.67
CA CYS A 421 9.86 27.24 -1.10
C CYS A 421 9.71 27.26 0.42
N ARG A 422 10.84 27.14 1.13
CA ARG A 422 10.90 27.16 2.58
C ARG A 422 11.54 28.46 3.05
N ALA A 423 11.15 28.89 4.23
CA ALA A 423 11.87 29.95 4.92
C ALA A 423 13.15 29.38 5.55
N PRO A 424 14.20 30.21 5.71
CA PRO A 424 15.41 29.79 6.39
C PRO A 424 15.13 29.47 7.86
N GLU A 425 15.78 28.45 8.37
CA GLU A 425 15.80 28.12 9.79
C GLU A 425 16.86 28.99 10.47
N ASP A 426 16.63 29.33 11.73
CA ASP A 426 17.66 29.97 12.56
C ASP A 426 18.76 28.93 12.93
N ALA A 427 19.85 29.45 13.55
CA ALA A 427 20.98 28.62 13.96
C ALA A 427 20.63 27.54 15.01
N SER A 428 19.42 27.57 15.59
CA SER A 428 18.89 26.56 16.54
C SER A 428 18.03 25.52 15.87
N GLY A 429 17.78 25.61 14.56
CA GLY A 429 16.84 24.75 13.83
C GLY A 429 15.37 25.10 14.13
N GLN A 430 15.09 26.22 14.80
CA GLN A 430 13.73 26.68 14.99
C GLN A 430 13.33 27.61 13.85
N SER A 431 12.19 27.32 13.26
CA SER A 431 11.57 28.22 12.30
C SER A 431 10.96 29.41 13.02
N ASP A 432 11.25 30.64 12.57
CA ASP A 432 10.56 31.83 13.01
C ASP A 432 9.04 31.63 12.87
N PRO A 433 8.22 31.86 13.90
CA PRO A 433 6.79 31.75 13.81
C PRO A 433 6.12 32.60 12.73
N CYS A 434 6.82 33.63 12.25
CA CYS A 434 6.40 34.55 11.19
C CYS A 434 6.96 34.22 9.80
N GLN A 435 7.38 32.99 9.56
CA GLN A 435 7.98 32.61 8.28
C GLN A 435 6.96 32.30 7.19
N LEU A 436 7.29 32.71 5.97
CA LEU A 436 6.51 32.42 4.76
C LEU A 436 7.11 31.23 4.03
N CYS A 437 6.28 30.21 3.80
CA CYS A 437 6.58 29.10 2.90
C CYS A 437 5.54 29.05 1.78
N ALA A 438 5.91 28.47 0.65
CA ALA A 438 4.99 28.32 -0.47
C ALA A 438 5.29 27.07 -1.28
N PHE A 439 4.29 26.58 -2.00
CA PHE A 439 4.46 25.57 -3.04
C PHE A 439 3.80 26.03 -4.34
N PHE A 440 4.31 25.52 -5.46
CA PHE A 440 3.80 25.79 -6.80
C PHE A 440 3.89 24.49 -7.60
N LYS A 441 2.84 24.17 -8.38
CA LYS A 441 2.85 23.09 -9.34
C LYS A 441 2.60 23.65 -10.73
N GLY A 442 3.56 23.49 -11.62
CA GLY A 442 3.43 23.60 -13.07
C GLY A 442 3.27 22.21 -13.67
N GLY A 443 3.97 21.93 -14.77
CA GLY A 443 3.95 20.61 -15.41
C GLY A 443 2.69 20.38 -16.23
N ASN A 444 1.94 19.34 -15.94
CA ASN A 444 0.76 18.93 -16.69
C ASN A 444 -0.40 18.47 -15.80
N ASN A 445 -1.59 18.28 -16.41
CA ASN A 445 -2.80 17.75 -15.76
C ASN A 445 -2.95 16.23 -15.95
N ASN A 446 -1.85 15.49 -16.13
CA ASN A 446 -1.90 14.05 -16.44
C ASN A 446 -2.49 13.19 -15.35
N GLU A 447 -2.85 13.80 -14.24
CA GLU A 447 -3.17 13.07 -13.05
C GLU A 447 -4.58 13.39 -12.59
N PHE A 448 -4.86 13.02 -11.40
CA PHE A 448 -6.20 12.92 -10.86
C PHE A 448 -6.94 14.26 -10.69
N HIS A 449 -6.25 15.41 -10.84
CA HIS A 449 -6.83 16.76 -10.64
C HIS A 449 -6.49 17.70 -11.79
N ASN A 450 -7.40 18.61 -12.10
CA ASN A 450 -7.15 19.72 -13.02
C ASN A 450 -6.60 20.93 -12.25
N ASP A 451 -5.37 20.79 -11.77
CA ASP A 451 -4.73 21.71 -10.82
C ASP A 451 -3.44 22.34 -11.37
N LEU A 452 -3.30 22.44 -12.68
CA LEU A 452 -2.13 23.06 -13.30
C LEU A 452 -2.02 24.53 -12.91
N GLY A 453 -0.87 24.88 -12.33
CA GLY A 453 -0.63 26.21 -11.78
C GLY A 453 -1.12 26.40 -10.34
N VAL A 454 -1.46 25.31 -9.64
CA VAL A 454 -1.86 25.36 -8.24
C VAL A 454 -0.71 25.88 -7.39
N TYR A 455 -1.06 26.70 -6.39
CA TYR A 455 -0.11 27.20 -5.41
C TYR A 455 -0.74 27.26 -4.02
N GLY A 456 0.10 27.18 -3.01
CA GLY A 456 -0.29 27.42 -1.63
C GLY A 456 0.73 28.29 -0.90
N ILE A 457 0.25 29.02 0.09
CA ILE A 457 1.06 29.93 0.91
C ILE A 457 0.81 29.63 2.37
N LEU A 458 1.86 29.31 3.11
CA LEU A 458 1.84 29.08 4.55
C LEU A 458 2.57 30.23 5.24
N PHE A 459 1.92 30.85 6.22
CA PHE A 459 2.50 31.85 7.10
C PHE A 459 2.42 31.37 8.56
N GLY A 460 3.57 31.17 9.16
CA GLY A 460 3.62 30.55 10.47
C GLY A 460 2.99 29.15 10.45
N GLU A 461 1.88 28.96 11.12
CA GLU A 461 1.11 27.70 11.17
C GLU A 461 -0.24 27.77 10.44
N ASN A 462 -0.45 28.82 9.67
CA ASN A 462 -1.70 29.07 9.00
C ASN A 462 -1.51 29.12 7.47
N TYR A 463 -2.24 28.32 6.74
CA TYR A 463 -2.34 28.48 5.30
C TYR A 463 -3.14 29.74 4.99
N LEU A 464 -2.50 30.68 4.30
CA LEU A 464 -3.16 31.88 3.74
C LEU A 464 -3.83 31.56 2.42
N VAL A 465 -3.23 30.70 1.63
CA VAL A 465 -3.77 30.11 0.42
C VAL A 465 -3.59 28.62 0.53
N VAL A 466 -4.65 27.86 0.41
CA VAL A 466 -4.67 26.41 0.53
C VAL A 466 -5.38 25.81 -0.67
N ASP A 467 -4.88 24.69 -1.13
CA ASP A 467 -5.62 23.81 -2.03
C ASP A 467 -6.41 22.81 -1.18
N PRO A 468 -7.67 22.51 -1.50
CA PRO A 468 -8.48 21.59 -0.71
C PRO A 468 -7.98 20.14 -0.74
N GLY A 469 -7.15 19.77 -1.73
CA GLY A 469 -6.71 18.40 -1.94
C GLY A 469 -7.82 17.55 -2.57
N GLY A 470 -7.91 16.27 -2.16
CA GLY A 470 -8.88 15.32 -2.68
C GLY A 470 -10.30 15.49 -2.13
N GLU A 471 -11.23 14.79 -2.74
CA GLU A 471 -12.63 14.67 -2.30
C GLU A 471 -12.87 13.34 -1.57
N ILE A 472 -14.05 13.20 -0.95
CA ILE A 472 -14.51 11.89 -0.49
C ILE A 472 -14.84 11.03 -1.70
N TYR A 473 -14.17 9.91 -1.85
CA TYR A 473 -14.31 9.02 -2.99
C TYR A 473 -15.73 8.43 -3.10
N SER A 474 -16.22 8.38 -4.32
CA SER A 474 -17.51 7.79 -4.69
C SER A 474 -17.38 7.11 -6.05
N GLY A 475 -18.46 6.48 -6.52
CA GLY A 475 -18.50 5.93 -7.88
C GLY A 475 -18.24 6.97 -8.97
N ARG A 476 -18.61 8.24 -8.76
CA ARG A 476 -18.30 9.35 -9.67
C ARG A 476 -16.80 9.62 -9.77
N THR A 477 -16.09 9.58 -8.65
CA THR A 477 -14.66 9.92 -8.57
C THR A 477 -13.79 9.10 -9.53
N PHE A 478 -14.16 7.86 -9.82
CA PHE A 478 -13.42 6.96 -10.70
C PHE A 478 -14.13 6.67 -12.03
N SER A 479 -14.98 7.61 -12.49
CA SER A 479 -15.72 7.51 -13.74
C SER A 479 -15.36 8.65 -14.70
N GLU A 480 -15.95 8.64 -15.91
CA GLU A 480 -15.88 9.76 -16.87
C GLU A 480 -16.45 11.08 -16.31
N HIS A 481 -17.26 11.00 -15.25
CA HIS A 481 -17.85 12.13 -14.53
C HIS A 481 -16.95 12.69 -13.40
N ARG A 482 -15.67 12.26 -13.33
CA ARG A 482 -14.73 12.70 -12.30
C ARG A 482 -14.68 14.22 -12.13
N TYR A 483 -14.58 14.94 -13.23
CA TYR A 483 -14.44 16.40 -13.26
C TYR A 483 -15.75 17.18 -13.26
N ASP A 484 -16.90 16.52 -13.09
CA ASP A 484 -18.17 17.19 -12.81
C ASP A 484 -18.20 17.73 -11.36
N GLY A 485 -17.33 17.22 -10.49
CA GLY A 485 -17.15 17.70 -9.12
C GLY A 485 -16.21 18.89 -9.05
N GLU A 486 -16.60 19.90 -8.27
CA GLU A 486 -15.84 21.15 -8.14
C GLU A 486 -14.47 20.98 -7.48
N LEU A 487 -14.28 19.94 -6.63
CA LEU A 487 -13.01 19.71 -5.94
C LEU A 487 -11.93 19.09 -6.83
N LEU A 488 -12.30 18.43 -7.93
CA LEU A 488 -11.33 17.75 -8.81
C LEU A 488 -11.09 18.52 -10.12
N ASN A 489 -11.99 19.44 -10.46
CA ASN A 489 -11.79 20.35 -11.59
C ASN A 489 -11.11 21.66 -11.13
N SER A 490 -10.64 22.46 -12.06
CA SER A 490 -9.90 23.70 -11.77
C SER A 490 -10.70 24.81 -11.06
N TYR A 491 -11.98 24.61 -10.79
CA TYR A 491 -12.78 25.55 -10.01
C TYR A 491 -12.42 25.50 -8.51
N GLY A 492 -12.21 24.30 -7.98
CA GLY A 492 -11.89 24.09 -6.57
C GLY A 492 -10.44 24.35 -6.19
N HIS A 493 -9.55 24.48 -7.17
CA HIS A 493 -8.12 24.65 -6.95
C HIS A 493 -7.66 26.11 -6.98
N SER A 494 -6.54 26.38 -6.30
CA SER A 494 -5.87 27.71 -6.31
C SER A 494 -5.09 27.89 -7.62
N VAL A 495 -5.77 27.93 -8.76
CA VAL A 495 -5.17 27.98 -10.10
C VAL A 495 -5.59 29.21 -10.89
N PRO A 496 -4.80 29.66 -11.88
CA PRO A 496 -5.23 30.69 -12.81
C PRO A 496 -6.43 30.24 -13.65
N ARG A 497 -7.48 31.05 -13.73
CA ARG A 497 -8.59 30.87 -14.66
C ARG A 497 -8.48 31.84 -15.81
N VAL A 498 -8.54 31.34 -17.02
CA VAL A 498 -8.46 32.16 -18.25
C VAL A 498 -9.84 32.24 -18.89
N ASN A 499 -10.36 33.45 -19.11
CA ASN A 499 -11.69 33.70 -19.68
C ASN A 499 -12.83 32.95 -18.99
N ASP A 500 -12.74 32.79 -17.66
CA ASP A 500 -13.72 32.03 -16.86
C ASP A 500 -13.96 30.59 -17.31
N THR A 501 -13.04 30.02 -18.05
CA THR A 501 -13.10 28.63 -18.47
C THR A 501 -12.31 27.74 -17.50
N LEU A 502 -12.81 26.50 -17.30
CA LEU A 502 -12.07 25.46 -16.58
C LEU A 502 -10.94 24.93 -17.46
N GLN A 503 -9.92 24.38 -16.81
CA GLN A 503 -8.87 23.66 -17.52
C GLN A 503 -9.46 22.43 -18.22
N ILE A 504 -8.92 22.10 -19.37
CA ILE A 504 -9.30 20.87 -20.08
C ILE A 504 -8.76 19.66 -19.35
N THR A 505 -9.49 18.56 -19.40
CA THR A 505 -9.06 17.28 -18.86
C THR A 505 -8.06 16.61 -19.81
N GLY A 506 -7.03 16.03 -19.25
CA GLY A 506 -6.02 15.30 -20.01
C GLY A 506 -4.67 16.03 -20.12
N PRO A 507 -3.68 15.37 -20.73
CA PRO A 507 -2.30 15.85 -20.84
C PRO A 507 -2.17 17.09 -21.71
#